data_b03c612bc7340a9b7868a44c2107312f
#
_entry.id   b03c612bc7340a9b7868a44c2107312f
#
_cell.length_a   1.000
_cell.length_b   1.000
_cell.length_c   1.000
_cell.angle_alpha   90.00
_cell.angle_beta   90.00
_cell.angle_gamma   90.00
#
_symmetry.space_group_name_H-M   'P 1'
#
loop_
_entity.id
_entity.type
_entity.pdbx_description
1 polymer ?
#
loop_
_entity_poly.entity_id
_entity_poly.type
_entity_poly.pdbx_seq_one_letter_code
_entity_poly.pdbx_strand_id
1 'polypeptide(L)'
;MKLLKLEPSSRIEGRWLVWLEDGSLLRVGEGDVVSFSLYAGMELSEKQLEGLKQAQEKAKLKNKALTLLAARPMSQRELERKLSAKSPRTREPQEGEEQRQQRRELAQEVAQRMAQVGLVDDREYASTVVRHYSRKGYGPAKIRDELYRRGVPREYWDEAMEERDQGDDKLRALVEKKLRGAAPTREELKKVSAYLARRGFGWEEISRVLSQVEQEAE
;
A
#
# COMPACT_ATOMS: atom_id res chain seq x y z
N MET A 1 -6.26 37.83 9.19
CA MET A 1 -5.58 36.99 10.20
C MET A 1 -4.10 37.37 10.25
N LYS A 2 -3.63 37.84 11.42
CA LYS A 2 -2.25 38.32 11.52
C LYS A 2 -1.29 37.17 11.90
N LEU A 3 -0.14 37.09 11.23
CA LEU A 3 0.95 36.20 11.56
C LEU A 3 1.80 36.90 12.63
N LEU A 4 1.79 36.38 13.88
CA LEU A 4 2.50 37.02 14.98
C LEU A 4 4.00 36.68 15.01
N LYS A 5 4.34 35.41 14.77
CA LYS A 5 5.72 34.92 14.85
C LYS A 5 5.98 33.86 13.79
N LEU A 6 7.16 33.89 13.21
CA LEU A 6 7.69 32.91 12.28
C LEU A 6 9.08 32.48 12.73
N GLU A 7 9.27 31.19 12.99
CA GLU A 7 10.57 30.66 13.44
C GLU A 7 10.81 29.24 12.93
N PRO A 8 12.07 28.85 12.69
CA PRO A 8 12.38 27.47 12.34
C PRO A 8 12.16 26.56 13.55
N SER A 9 11.74 25.33 13.27
CA SER A 9 11.55 24.31 14.30
C SER A 9 12.91 23.80 14.79
N SER A 10 13.15 23.85 16.10
CA SER A 10 14.36 23.28 16.73
C SER A 10 14.40 21.73 16.70
N ARG A 11 13.26 21.05 16.40
CA ARG A 11 13.14 19.59 16.45
C ARG A 11 13.20 18.91 15.10
N ILE A 12 12.80 19.60 14.03
CA ILE A 12 12.68 19.03 12.69
C ILE A 12 13.22 20.03 11.68
N GLU A 13 14.31 19.65 11.04
CA GLU A 13 14.96 20.42 9.99
C GLU A 13 14.00 20.70 8.81
N GLY A 14 14.07 21.89 8.23
CA GLY A 14 13.19 22.32 7.13
C GLY A 14 11.73 22.58 7.50
N ARG A 15 11.38 22.49 8.80
CA ARG A 15 10.05 22.85 9.31
C ARG A 15 10.08 24.23 9.93
N TRP A 16 9.01 25.00 9.67
CA TRP A 16 8.76 26.31 10.23
C TRP A 16 7.48 26.34 11.05
N LEU A 17 7.49 27.14 12.12
CA LEU A 17 6.38 27.37 13.03
C LEU A 17 5.79 28.75 12.76
N VAL A 18 4.49 28.79 12.43
CA VAL A 18 3.74 29.99 12.11
C VAL A 18 2.69 30.21 13.19
N TRP A 19 2.91 31.21 14.04
CA TRP A 19 2.01 31.58 15.13
C TRP A 19 1.01 32.64 14.64
N LEU A 20 -0.28 32.37 14.79
CA LEU A 20 -1.36 33.26 14.36
C LEU A 20 -1.97 34.01 15.56
N GLU A 21 -2.66 35.12 15.27
CA GLU A 21 -3.27 35.97 16.31
C GLU A 21 -4.39 35.30 17.11
N ASP A 22 -5.02 34.26 16.54
CA ASP A 22 -6.03 33.45 17.24
C ASP A 22 -5.41 32.40 18.18
N GLY A 23 -4.08 32.40 18.35
CA GLY A 23 -3.34 31.42 19.15
C GLY A 23 -3.06 30.12 18.42
N SER A 24 -3.52 29.94 17.20
CA SER A 24 -3.24 28.73 16.43
C SER A 24 -1.79 28.68 15.94
N LEU A 25 -1.28 27.44 15.79
CA LEU A 25 0.08 27.16 15.35
C LEU A 25 0.04 26.30 14.09
N LEU A 26 0.48 26.85 12.96
CA LEU A 26 0.68 26.09 11.75
C LEU A 26 2.14 25.62 11.64
N ARG A 27 2.32 24.44 11.05
CA ARG A 27 3.63 23.83 10.79
C ARG A 27 3.78 23.60 9.30
N VAL A 28 4.63 24.42 8.68
CA VAL A 28 4.83 24.44 7.22
C VAL A 28 6.27 24.09 6.87
N GLY A 29 6.53 23.77 5.61
CA GLY A 29 7.88 23.55 5.09
C GLY A 29 8.59 24.87 4.75
N GLU A 30 9.90 24.84 4.63
CA GLU A 30 10.70 25.99 4.18
C GLU A 30 10.25 26.51 2.80
N GLY A 31 9.93 25.59 1.87
CA GLY A 31 9.39 25.96 0.57
C GLY A 31 8.05 26.72 0.65
N ASP A 32 7.22 26.42 1.64
CA ASP A 32 5.94 27.14 1.85
C ASP A 32 6.20 28.56 2.36
N VAL A 33 7.20 28.75 3.25
CA VAL A 33 7.61 30.09 3.74
C VAL A 33 8.00 30.99 2.57
N VAL A 34 8.78 30.45 1.64
CA VAL A 34 9.22 31.18 0.44
C VAL A 34 8.04 31.42 -0.50
N SER A 35 7.24 30.37 -0.81
CA SER A 35 6.16 30.44 -1.80
C SER A 35 5.03 31.41 -1.37
N PHE A 36 4.74 31.50 -0.07
CA PHE A 36 3.77 32.44 0.49
C PHE A 36 4.40 33.76 0.94
N SER A 37 5.72 33.93 0.78
CA SER A 37 6.48 35.12 1.22
C SER A 37 6.18 35.50 2.67
N LEU A 38 6.22 34.50 3.57
CA LEU A 38 5.83 34.67 4.96
C LEU A 38 6.85 35.48 5.76
N TYR A 39 6.37 36.45 6.54
CA TYR A 39 7.16 37.19 7.52
C TYR A 39 6.35 37.54 8.75
N ALA A 40 7.02 37.73 9.88
CA ALA A 40 6.34 38.10 11.13
C ALA A 40 5.70 39.49 11.01
N GLY A 41 4.46 39.58 11.46
CA GLY A 41 3.65 40.82 11.40
C GLY A 41 2.79 41.00 10.16
N MET A 42 2.93 40.13 9.14
CA MET A 42 2.08 40.21 7.93
C MET A 42 0.62 39.85 8.23
N GLU A 43 -0.26 40.43 7.42
CA GLU A 43 -1.68 40.08 7.40
C GLU A 43 -1.93 39.02 6.31
N LEU A 44 -2.43 37.87 6.73
CA LEU A 44 -2.81 36.77 5.83
C LEU A 44 -4.24 36.97 5.34
N SER A 45 -4.45 36.93 4.03
CA SER A 45 -5.76 36.79 3.44
C SER A 45 -6.37 35.43 3.75
N GLU A 46 -7.69 35.27 3.63
CA GLU A 46 -8.35 33.96 3.80
C GLU A 46 -7.77 32.89 2.86
N LYS A 47 -7.48 33.28 1.62
CA LYS A 47 -6.87 32.39 0.62
C LYS A 47 -5.46 31.92 1.02
N GLN A 48 -4.64 32.82 1.56
CA GLN A 48 -3.31 32.46 2.05
C GLN A 48 -3.39 31.56 3.27
N LEU A 49 -4.29 31.85 4.20
CA LEU A 49 -4.52 31.02 5.39
C LEU A 49 -4.97 29.60 5.01
N GLU A 50 -5.90 29.49 4.07
CA GLU A 50 -6.36 28.19 3.59
C GLU A 50 -5.23 27.43 2.88
N GLY A 51 -4.45 28.09 2.01
CA GLY A 51 -3.27 27.49 1.39
C GLY A 51 -2.24 26.99 2.39
N LEU A 52 -1.99 27.73 3.48
CA LEU A 52 -1.09 27.30 4.56
C LEU A 52 -1.61 26.10 5.33
N LYS A 53 -2.93 26.03 5.59
CA LYS A 53 -3.56 24.86 6.20
C LYS A 53 -3.42 23.63 5.31
N GLN A 54 -3.64 23.77 4.01
CA GLN A 54 -3.45 22.68 3.04
C GLN A 54 -1.98 22.23 2.97
N ALA A 55 -1.03 23.16 2.94
CA ALA A 55 0.40 22.86 2.99
C ALA A 55 0.78 22.05 4.26
N GLN A 56 0.24 22.45 5.42
CA GLN A 56 0.42 21.73 6.67
C GLN A 56 -0.14 20.30 6.60
N GLU A 57 -1.35 20.10 6.08
CA GLU A 57 -1.94 18.77 5.94
C GLU A 57 -1.14 17.91 4.97
N LYS A 58 -0.69 18.47 3.85
CA LYS A 58 0.19 17.79 2.89
C LYS A 58 1.50 17.35 3.53
N ALA A 59 2.13 18.21 4.34
CA ALA A 59 3.35 17.86 5.08
C ALA A 59 3.11 16.73 6.09
N LYS A 60 1.98 16.72 6.80
CA LYS A 60 1.60 15.61 7.69
C LYS A 60 1.42 14.30 6.92
N LEU A 61 0.71 14.34 5.79
CA LEU A 61 0.50 13.15 4.94
C LEU A 61 1.81 12.62 4.37
N LYS A 62 2.72 13.52 3.94
CA LYS A 62 4.07 13.13 3.47
C LYS A 62 4.85 12.38 4.55
N ASN A 63 4.89 12.90 5.78
CA ASN A 63 5.56 12.23 6.89
C ASN A 63 4.91 10.88 7.24
N LYS A 64 3.59 10.79 7.20
CA LYS A 64 2.86 9.53 7.36
C LYS A 64 3.20 8.54 6.26
N ALA A 65 3.29 8.99 5.00
CA ALA A 65 3.69 8.15 3.87
C ALA A 65 5.09 7.56 4.07
N LEU A 66 6.08 8.39 4.42
CA LEU A 66 7.44 7.94 4.69
C LEU A 66 7.49 6.91 5.82
N THR A 67 6.76 7.13 6.91
CA THR A 67 6.65 6.17 8.02
C THR A 67 6.04 4.83 7.57
N LEU A 68 4.99 4.87 6.74
CA LEU A 68 4.33 3.66 6.23
C LEU A 68 5.25 2.88 5.28
N LEU A 69 5.95 3.58 4.39
CA LEU A 69 6.86 2.98 3.41
C LEU A 69 8.13 2.42 4.07
N ALA A 70 8.65 3.08 5.11
CA ALA A 70 9.75 2.56 5.91
C ALA A 70 9.40 1.25 6.65
N ALA A 71 8.13 1.07 7.02
CA ALA A 71 7.68 -0.15 7.70
C ALA A 71 7.58 -1.36 6.75
N ARG A 72 7.08 -1.17 5.54
CA ARG A 72 7.01 -2.18 4.47
C ARG A 72 6.66 -1.58 3.11
N PRO A 73 7.07 -2.23 2.02
CA PRO A 73 6.61 -1.90 0.68
C PRO A 73 5.08 -2.03 0.56
N MET A 74 4.48 -1.20 -0.28
CA MET A 74 3.06 -1.25 -0.62
C MET A 74 2.81 -0.58 -1.97
N SER A 75 1.66 -0.88 -2.60
CA SER A 75 1.26 -0.22 -3.84
C SER A 75 0.88 1.24 -3.61
N GLN A 76 0.96 2.04 -4.67
CA GLN A 76 0.51 3.44 -4.64
C GLN A 76 -0.94 3.54 -4.15
N ARG A 77 -1.83 2.67 -4.63
CA ARG A 77 -3.24 2.65 -4.23
C ARG A 77 -3.44 2.22 -2.77
N GLU A 78 -2.62 1.29 -2.26
CA GLU A 78 -2.65 0.95 -0.83
C GLU A 78 -2.19 2.12 0.03
N LEU A 79 -1.14 2.82 -0.39
CA LEU A 79 -0.65 4.03 0.28
C LEU A 79 -1.72 5.12 0.33
N GLU A 80 -2.33 5.46 -0.82
CA GLU A 80 -3.42 6.42 -0.92
C GLU A 80 -4.57 6.08 0.05
N ARG A 81 -5.05 4.84 0.05
CA ARG A 81 -6.09 4.37 0.96
C ARG A 81 -5.71 4.54 2.43
N LYS A 82 -4.46 4.26 2.79
CA LYS A 82 -3.96 4.42 4.16
C LYS A 82 -3.77 5.88 4.56
N LEU A 83 -3.39 6.75 3.62
CA LEU A 83 -3.28 8.18 3.86
C LEU A 83 -4.64 8.82 4.04
N SER A 84 -5.63 8.46 3.19
CA SER A 84 -6.99 8.99 3.26
C SER A 84 -7.82 8.44 4.42
N ALA A 85 -7.40 7.35 5.07
CA ALA A 85 -8.09 6.80 6.22
C ALA A 85 -7.96 7.72 7.44
N LYS A 86 -9.10 7.98 8.13
CA LYS A 86 -9.10 8.68 9.42
C LYS A 86 -8.29 7.91 10.47
N SER A 87 -7.60 8.66 11.32
CA SER A 87 -6.99 8.06 12.50
C SER A 87 -8.08 7.62 13.49
N PRO A 88 -8.07 6.39 14.00
CA PRO A 88 -9.05 5.94 15.00
C PRO A 88 -9.02 6.76 16.31
N ARG A 89 -7.93 7.51 16.52
CA ARG A 89 -7.70 8.30 17.74
C ARG A 89 -8.28 9.73 17.70
N THR A 90 -8.67 10.22 16.54
CA THR A 90 -9.29 11.54 16.43
C THR A 90 -10.82 11.42 16.62
N ARG A 91 -11.31 11.84 17.79
CA ARG A 91 -12.73 12.16 18.03
C ARG A 91 -13.09 13.50 17.37
N GLU A 92 -12.82 13.63 16.08
CA GLU A 92 -13.24 14.82 15.36
C GLU A 92 -14.72 14.72 15.02
N PRO A 93 -15.44 15.88 14.99
CA PRO A 93 -16.84 15.94 14.56
C PRO A 93 -17.01 15.29 13.18
N GLN A 94 -18.24 14.93 12.84
CA GLN A 94 -18.54 14.30 11.55
C GLN A 94 -18.03 15.20 10.41
N GLU A 95 -16.98 14.74 9.75
CA GLU A 95 -16.37 15.40 8.62
C GLU A 95 -17.34 15.44 7.45
N GLY A 96 -17.56 16.64 6.90
CA GLY A 96 -18.39 16.84 5.72
C GLY A 96 -17.84 16.10 4.48
N GLU A 97 -18.67 15.98 3.46
CA GLU A 97 -18.29 15.28 2.22
C GLU A 97 -17.16 16.00 1.48
N GLU A 98 -17.18 17.34 1.46
CA GLU A 98 -16.12 18.17 0.87
C GLU A 98 -14.75 17.94 1.55
N GLN A 99 -14.71 17.90 2.88
CA GLN A 99 -13.48 17.65 3.63
C GLN A 99 -12.92 16.24 3.37
N ARG A 100 -13.81 15.24 3.21
CA ARG A 100 -13.42 13.88 2.82
C ARG A 100 -12.82 13.84 1.44
N GLN A 101 -13.42 14.56 0.50
CA GLN A 101 -12.95 14.64 -0.87
C GLN A 101 -11.59 15.33 -0.94
N GLN A 102 -11.43 16.48 -0.30
CA GLN A 102 -10.16 17.20 -0.21
C GLN A 102 -9.04 16.35 0.39
N ARG A 103 -9.33 15.58 1.45
CA ARG A 103 -8.36 14.66 2.04
C ARG A 103 -7.98 13.53 1.09
N ARG A 104 -8.92 12.99 0.28
CA ARG A 104 -8.62 11.98 -0.73
C ARG A 104 -7.69 12.53 -1.82
N GLU A 105 -7.98 13.73 -2.30
CA GLU A 105 -7.17 14.41 -3.30
C GLU A 105 -5.74 14.66 -2.81
N LEU A 106 -5.58 15.18 -1.59
CA LEU A 106 -4.26 15.35 -0.97
C LEU A 106 -3.53 14.01 -0.77
N ALA A 107 -4.25 12.96 -0.37
CA ALA A 107 -3.67 11.63 -0.21
C ALA A 107 -3.18 11.05 -1.55
N GLN A 108 -3.97 11.24 -2.61
CA GLN A 108 -3.61 10.84 -3.97
C GLN A 108 -2.38 11.61 -4.47
N GLU A 109 -2.35 12.92 -4.29
CA GLU A 109 -1.22 13.76 -4.68
C GLU A 109 0.07 13.32 -3.98
N VAL A 110 0.01 13.08 -2.66
CA VAL A 110 1.17 12.61 -1.90
C VAL A 110 1.61 11.22 -2.34
N ALA A 111 0.68 10.28 -2.57
CA ALA A 111 1.01 8.94 -3.04
C ALA A 111 1.66 8.98 -4.43
N GLN A 112 1.13 9.78 -5.34
CA GLN A 112 1.70 9.99 -6.66
C GLN A 112 3.11 10.59 -6.58
N ARG A 113 3.33 11.55 -5.67
CA ARG A 113 4.67 12.13 -5.45
C ARG A 113 5.66 11.09 -4.93
N MET A 114 5.23 10.17 -4.05
CA MET A 114 6.08 9.06 -3.59
C MET A 114 6.48 8.13 -4.74
N ALA A 115 5.58 7.88 -5.69
CA ALA A 115 5.89 7.10 -6.89
C ALA A 115 6.87 7.85 -7.81
N GLN A 116 6.64 9.14 -8.07
CA GLN A 116 7.54 9.95 -8.92
C GLN A 116 8.98 10.02 -8.40
N VAL A 117 9.18 9.99 -7.08
CA VAL A 117 10.52 9.99 -6.48
C VAL A 117 11.08 8.58 -6.24
N GLY A 118 10.41 7.54 -6.76
CA GLY A 118 10.87 6.15 -6.69
C GLY A 118 10.73 5.48 -5.33
N LEU A 119 9.99 6.07 -4.38
CA LEU A 119 9.72 5.44 -3.08
C LEU A 119 8.56 4.42 -3.12
N VAL A 120 7.76 4.46 -4.17
CA VAL A 120 6.74 3.49 -4.51
C VAL A 120 6.96 3.03 -5.93
N ASP A 121 7.09 1.73 -6.12
CA ASP A 121 7.21 1.09 -7.42
C ASP A 121 6.21 -0.09 -7.46
N ASP A 122 5.09 0.11 -8.16
CA ASP A 122 4.03 -0.88 -8.26
C ASP A 122 4.44 -2.12 -9.07
N ARG A 123 5.38 -1.96 -10.03
CA ARG A 123 5.92 -3.06 -10.84
C ARG A 123 6.78 -3.99 -9.97
N GLU A 124 7.78 -3.44 -9.26
CA GLU A 124 8.62 -4.24 -8.35
C GLU A 124 7.81 -4.80 -7.17
N TYR A 125 6.80 -4.05 -6.70
CA TYR A 125 5.90 -4.55 -5.67
C TYR A 125 5.05 -5.72 -6.14
N ALA A 126 4.57 -5.73 -7.41
CA ALA A 126 3.88 -6.86 -8.01
C ALA A 126 4.77 -8.12 -7.99
N SER A 127 6.01 -8.03 -8.48
CA SER A 127 7.00 -9.10 -8.45
C SER A 127 7.26 -9.62 -7.04
N THR A 128 7.41 -8.71 -6.09
CA THR A 128 7.59 -9.07 -4.67
C THR A 128 6.40 -9.86 -4.12
N VAL A 129 5.15 -9.46 -4.43
CA VAL A 129 3.94 -10.17 -4.03
C VAL A 129 3.89 -11.56 -4.66
N VAL A 130 4.15 -11.67 -5.97
CA VAL A 130 4.15 -12.96 -6.68
C VAL A 130 5.19 -13.90 -6.10
N ARG A 131 6.44 -13.48 -5.95
CA ARG A 131 7.51 -14.27 -5.34
C ARG A 131 7.16 -14.76 -3.93
N HIS A 132 6.57 -13.88 -3.11
CA HIS A 132 6.19 -14.20 -1.74
C HIS A 132 5.10 -15.27 -1.67
N TYR A 133 4.02 -15.12 -2.44
CA TYR A 133 2.90 -16.06 -2.42
C TYR A 133 3.24 -17.38 -3.13
N SER A 134 4.05 -17.35 -4.21
CA SER A 134 4.58 -18.56 -4.86
C SER A 134 5.41 -19.40 -3.89
N ARG A 135 6.30 -18.77 -3.11
CA ARG A 135 7.09 -19.47 -2.07
C ARG A 135 6.22 -20.07 -0.97
N LYS A 136 5.07 -19.45 -0.66
CA LYS A 136 4.09 -20.00 0.28
C LYS A 136 3.22 -21.12 -0.29
N GLY A 137 3.39 -21.49 -1.56
CA GLY A 137 2.65 -22.55 -2.24
C GLY A 137 1.21 -22.13 -2.57
N TYR A 138 0.99 -20.89 -2.97
CA TYR A 138 -0.29 -20.45 -3.51
C TYR A 138 -0.26 -20.49 -5.04
N GLY A 139 -1.38 -20.87 -5.64
CA GLY A 139 -1.58 -20.93 -7.09
C GLY A 139 -1.91 -19.58 -7.71
N PRO A 140 -1.93 -19.53 -9.06
CA PRO A 140 -2.06 -18.28 -9.81
C PRO A 140 -3.34 -17.50 -9.51
N ALA A 141 -4.47 -18.15 -9.31
CA ALA A 141 -5.73 -17.47 -8.99
C ALA A 141 -5.62 -16.71 -7.65
N LYS A 142 -5.07 -17.35 -6.63
CA LYS A 142 -4.88 -16.74 -5.30
C LYS A 142 -3.87 -15.59 -5.33
N ILE A 143 -2.82 -15.71 -6.14
CA ILE A 143 -1.83 -14.64 -6.31
C ILE A 143 -2.47 -13.42 -6.96
N ARG A 144 -3.27 -13.61 -8.02
CA ARG A 144 -4.02 -12.51 -8.67
C ARG A 144 -5.00 -11.83 -7.70
N ASP A 145 -5.70 -12.60 -6.85
CA ASP A 145 -6.55 -12.05 -5.79
C ASP A 145 -5.76 -11.15 -4.84
N GLU A 146 -4.55 -11.56 -4.45
CA GLU A 146 -3.71 -10.76 -3.56
C GLU A 146 -3.19 -9.49 -4.23
N LEU A 147 -2.81 -9.54 -5.50
CA LEU A 147 -2.46 -8.35 -6.29
C LEU A 147 -3.63 -7.36 -6.34
N TYR A 148 -4.84 -7.87 -6.61
CA TYR A 148 -6.06 -7.05 -6.62
C TYR A 148 -6.33 -6.41 -5.25
N ARG A 149 -6.34 -7.19 -4.18
CA ARG A 149 -6.58 -6.71 -2.80
C ARG A 149 -5.57 -5.65 -2.36
N ARG A 150 -4.35 -5.74 -2.84
CA ARG A 150 -3.27 -4.78 -2.58
C ARG A 150 -3.33 -3.56 -3.48
N GLY A 151 -4.24 -3.55 -4.47
CA GLY A 151 -4.43 -2.44 -5.39
C GLY A 151 -3.29 -2.27 -6.39
N VAL A 152 -2.56 -3.34 -6.71
CA VAL A 152 -1.54 -3.33 -7.76
C VAL A 152 -2.25 -3.14 -9.12
N PRO A 153 -1.80 -2.21 -9.99
CA PRO A 153 -2.34 -2.03 -11.33
C PRO A 153 -2.24 -3.31 -12.18
N ARG A 154 -3.29 -3.59 -12.96
CA ARG A 154 -3.36 -4.84 -13.74
C ARG A 154 -2.29 -4.96 -14.80
N GLU A 155 -1.80 -3.84 -15.31
CA GLU A 155 -0.75 -3.77 -16.33
C GLU A 155 0.57 -4.44 -15.91
N TYR A 156 0.84 -4.55 -14.60
CA TYR A 156 2.05 -5.20 -14.06
C TYR A 156 1.83 -6.68 -13.70
N TRP A 157 0.59 -7.21 -13.80
CA TRP A 157 0.31 -8.54 -13.30
C TRP A 157 0.91 -9.66 -14.14
N ASP A 158 0.79 -9.57 -15.45
CA ASP A 158 1.21 -10.66 -16.35
C ASP A 158 2.74 -10.79 -16.31
N GLU A 159 3.46 -9.69 -16.39
CA GLU A 159 4.92 -9.66 -16.23
C GLU A 159 5.35 -10.22 -14.86
N ALA A 160 4.75 -9.76 -13.77
CA ALA A 160 5.07 -10.28 -12.45
C ALA A 160 4.73 -11.77 -12.31
N MET A 161 3.66 -12.25 -12.95
CA MET A 161 3.25 -13.66 -12.93
C MET A 161 4.20 -14.57 -13.69
N GLU A 162 5.00 -14.06 -14.64
CA GLU A 162 6.08 -14.82 -15.30
C GLU A 162 7.19 -15.24 -14.31
N GLU A 163 7.39 -14.44 -13.25
CA GLU A 163 8.34 -14.79 -12.18
C GLU A 163 7.82 -15.91 -11.24
N ARG A 164 6.58 -16.35 -11.43
CA ARG A 164 6.05 -17.48 -10.69
C ARG A 164 6.81 -18.74 -11.09
N ASP A 165 7.33 -19.43 -10.10
CA ASP A 165 7.85 -20.78 -10.33
C ASP A 165 6.69 -21.69 -10.79
N GLN A 166 6.74 -22.07 -12.06
CA GLN A 166 5.73 -22.89 -12.74
C GLN A 166 6.03 -24.39 -12.65
N GLY A 167 7.10 -24.78 -11.95
CA GLY A 167 7.53 -26.18 -11.82
C GLY A 167 6.51 -27.04 -11.08
N ASP A 168 6.21 -28.22 -11.65
CA ASP A 168 5.33 -29.22 -11.04
C ASP A 168 5.91 -29.73 -9.71
N ASP A 169 7.22 -29.61 -9.49
CA ASP A 169 7.92 -30.08 -8.28
C ASP A 169 7.36 -29.46 -6.99
N LYS A 170 7.05 -28.15 -7.00
CA LYS A 170 6.47 -27.49 -5.82
C LYS A 170 5.04 -27.94 -5.58
N LEU A 171 4.27 -28.08 -6.63
CA LEU A 171 2.90 -28.56 -6.52
C LEU A 171 2.88 -30.01 -6.04
N ARG A 172 3.78 -30.83 -6.57
CA ARG A 172 4.02 -32.21 -6.13
C ARG A 172 4.40 -32.28 -4.66
N ALA A 173 5.35 -31.48 -4.19
CA ALA A 173 5.73 -31.41 -2.78
C ALA A 173 4.55 -31.03 -1.86
N LEU A 174 3.62 -30.18 -2.33
CA LEU A 174 2.39 -29.88 -1.61
C LEU A 174 1.42 -31.06 -1.56
N VAL A 175 1.33 -31.85 -2.63
CA VAL A 175 0.54 -33.10 -2.68
C VAL A 175 1.10 -34.10 -1.67
N GLU A 176 2.38 -34.43 -1.75
CA GLU A 176 3.08 -35.36 -0.87
C GLU A 176 2.95 -34.97 0.61
N LYS A 177 3.19 -33.69 0.91
CA LYS A 177 2.99 -33.15 2.25
C LYS A 177 1.54 -33.29 2.74
N LYS A 178 0.56 -33.22 1.85
CA LYS A 178 -0.85 -33.33 2.21
C LYS A 178 -1.26 -34.79 2.39
N LEU A 179 -0.72 -35.70 1.59
CA LEU A 179 -0.91 -37.16 1.71
C LEU A 179 -0.25 -37.72 2.99
N ARG A 180 0.80 -37.09 3.50
CA ARG A 180 1.51 -37.51 4.73
C ARG A 180 1.98 -38.99 4.70
N GLY A 181 2.35 -39.50 3.53
CA GLY A 181 2.72 -40.89 3.34
C GLY A 181 1.54 -41.88 3.27
N ALA A 182 0.29 -41.40 3.25
CA ALA A 182 -0.87 -42.22 2.96
C ALA A 182 -0.88 -42.64 1.48
N ALA A 183 -1.38 -43.85 1.20
CA ALA A 183 -1.56 -44.30 -0.18
C ALA A 183 -2.52 -43.33 -0.92
N PRO A 184 -2.27 -43.03 -2.20
CA PRO A 184 -3.05 -42.08 -3.00
C PRO A 184 -4.41 -42.69 -3.40
N THR A 185 -5.25 -43.00 -2.42
CA THR A 185 -6.61 -43.48 -2.68
C THR A 185 -7.45 -42.39 -3.33
N ARG A 186 -8.47 -42.77 -4.07
CA ARG A 186 -9.39 -41.85 -4.74
C ARG A 186 -9.99 -40.82 -3.79
N GLU A 187 -10.26 -41.19 -2.55
CA GLU A 187 -10.77 -40.26 -1.51
C GLU A 187 -9.71 -39.26 -1.07
N GLU A 188 -8.47 -39.70 -0.85
CA GLU A 188 -7.39 -38.83 -0.45
C GLU A 188 -7.02 -37.86 -1.60
N LEU A 189 -6.96 -38.34 -2.84
CA LEU A 189 -6.74 -37.50 -4.03
C LEU A 189 -7.83 -36.44 -4.18
N LYS A 190 -9.09 -36.78 -3.92
CA LYS A 190 -10.21 -35.81 -3.91
C LYS A 190 -10.02 -34.71 -2.84
N LYS A 191 -9.56 -35.08 -1.65
CA LYS A 191 -9.27 -34.12 -0.55
C LYS A 191 -8.09 -33.22 -0.93
N VAL A 192 -7.04 -33.77 -1.55
CA VAL A 192 -5.88 -33.04 -2.02
C VAL A 192 -6.27 -32.08 -3.13
N SER A 193 -7.05 -32.52 -4.13
CA SER A 193 -7.58 -31.67 -5.19
C SER A 193 -8.34 -30.46 -4.64
N ALA A 194 -9.28 -30.68 -3.72
CA ALA A 194 -10.01 -29.61 -3.06
C ALA A 194 -9.10 -28.65 -2.26
N TYR A 195 -8.03 -29.16 -1.65
CA TYR A 195 -7.03 -28.32 -0.96
C TYR A 195 -6.25 -27.44 -1.92
N LEU A 196 -5.79 -27.98 -3.06
CA LEU A 196 -5.06 -27.23 -4.08
C LEU A 196 -5.94 -26.18 -4.77
N ALA A 197 -7.19 -26.54 -5.07
CA ALA A 197 -8.17 -25.59 -5.62
C ALA A 197 -8.37 -24.40 -4.67
N ARG A 198 -8.50 -24.62 -3.37
CA ARG A 198 -8.58 -23.52 -2.37
C ARG A 198 -7.30 -22.69 -2.28
N ARG A 199 -6.16 -23.25 -2.67
CA ARG A 199 -4.90 -22.52 -2.78
C ARG A 199 -4.77 -21.73 -4.07
N GLY A 200 -5.73 -21.88 -5.00
CA GLY A 200 -5.81 -21.12 -6.25
C GLY A 200 -5.04 -21.74 -7.41
N PHE A 201 -4.78 -23.06 -7.37
CA PHE A 201 -4.29 -23.80 -8.53
C PHE A 201 -5.44 -24.11 -9.50
N GLY A 202 -5.13 -24.11 -10.81
CA GLY A 202 -6.06 -24.46 -11.86
C GLY A 202 -6.30 -25.97 -11.95
N TRP A 203 -7.45 -26.36 -12.52
CA TRP A 203 -7.81 -27.77 -12.68
C TRP A 203 -6.77 -28.56 -13.50
N GLU A 204 -6.24 -27.97 -14.55
CA GLU A 204 -5.23 -28.60 -15.40
C GLU A 204 -3.93 -28.91 -14.65
N GLU A 205 -3.44 -27.95 -13.85
CA GLU A 205 -2.26 -28.12 -12.99
C GLU A 205 -2.50 -29.25 -11.96
N ILE A 206 -3.66 -29.22 -11.31
CA ILE A 206 -4.06 -30.20 -10.29
C ILE A 206 -4.16 -31.59 -10.90
N SER A 207 -4.91 -31.74 -11.98
CA SER A 207 -5.10 -33.05 -12.65
C SER A 207 -3.78 -33.67 -13.09
N ARG A 208 -2.92 -32.87 -13.74
CA ARG A 208 -1.62 -33.33 -14.22
C ARG A 208 -0.78 -33.91 -13.09
N VAL A 209 -0.63 -33.18 -11.99
CA VAL A 209 0.23 -33.62 -10.87
C VAL A 209 -0.40 -34.79 -10.12
N LEU A 210 -1.72 -34.83 -9.94
CA LEU A 210 -2.38 -35.94 -9.27
C LEU A 210 -2.27 -37.25 -10.10
N SER A 211 -2.40 -37.19 -11.42
CA SER A 211 -2.21 -38.34 -12.29
C SER A 211 -0.77 -38.88 -12.25
N GLN A 212 0.23 -38.02 -12.16
CA GLN A 212 1.62 -38.47 -11.99
C GLN A 212 1.83 -39.18 -10.65
N VAL A 213 1.27 -38.64 -9.55
CA VAL A 213 1.38 -39.27 -8.21
C VAL A 213 0.65 -40.62 -8.14
N GLU A 214 -0.49 -40.76 -8.86
CA GLU A 214 -1.24 -42.02 -8.94
C GLU A 214 -0.47 -43.10 -9.71
N GLN A 215 0.12 -42.74 -10.88
CA GLN A 215 0.93 -43.64 -11.69
C GLN A 215 2.22 -44.15 -10.99
N GLU A 216 2.84 -43.35 -10.15
CA GLU A 216 4.04 -43.73 -9.42
C GLU A 216 3.75 -44.62 -8.19
N ALA A 217 2.48 -44.69 -7.77
CA ALA A 217 2.07 -45.50 -6.64
C ALA A 217 1.54 -46.91 -7.03
N GLU A 218 1.32 -47.12 -8.35
CA GLU A 218 0.99 -48.45 -8.93
C GLU A 218 2.23 -49.27 -9.21
#